data_4ab969f25dbd8d3bf5a1311664783423
#
_entry.id   4ab969f25dbd8d3bf5a1311664783423
#
_cell.length_a   1.000
_cell.length_b   1.000
_cell.length_c   1.000
_cell.angle_alpha   90.00
_cell.angle_beta   90.00
_cell.angle_gamma   90.00
#
_symmetry.space_group_name_H-M   'P 1'
#
loop_
_entity.id
_entity.type
_entity.pdbx_description
1 polymer ?
#
loop_
_entity_poly.entity_id
_entity_poly.type
_entity_poly.pdbx_seq_one_letter_code
_entity_poly.pdbx_strand_id
1 'polypeptide(L)'
;MKKNFLMGMLMLLTVGLSFTACSNDDSVTYTPVSLSVEMPLGIDNVVFSNSKAMFTNVQTGEVFTVNRFVEKNGSFAASIDQVPEGTYNVAVTGELSFTKNGVAGTAQVNQTSENMQVKSGSANVKLAVNTFDAKGGFVISEIFFAGDKTPEGKQFLKDQYVVVSNNSDVTLYADSIAFVQSAFLTSAKREYTPDIMNEAMSVEAIYMIPGTGKSVAVQPGKSLVLALNAMNHTEANANSFDLSKADFEFYDESTSANNLDTDNQEVPNLDKWYCYTLSYYLLNTGGNKAYALARMHQNRESYLTDNYYEAKYVLTTSKGDKEMTSKCYKLPNSWILDAVNLSLIHI
;
A
#
# COMPACT_ATOMS: atom_id res chain seq x y z
N MET A 1 -68.14 66.11 9.62
CA MET A 1 -67.62 67.24 8.79
C MET A 1 -66.14 67.40 9.06
N LYS A 2 -65.39 67.54 7.97
CA LYS A 2 -63.98 68.00 7.86
C LYS A 2 -62.91 67.07 8.28
N LYS A 3 -62.37 66.38 7.31
CA LYS A 3 -61.07 66.00 6.93
C LYS A 3 -60.00 67.01 7.43
N ASN A 4 -58.97 66.45 8.06
CA ASN A 4 -57.66 67.08 7.98
C ASN A 4 -56.64 66.02 7.68
N PHE A 5 -56.12 66.09 6.51
CA PHE A 5 -55.02 65.37 5.94
C PHE A 5 -53.75 65.96 6.53
N LEU A 6 -53.07 65.23 7.38
CA LEU A 6 -51.75 65.62 7.84
C LEU A 6 -50.74 64.78 7.13
N MET A 7 -50.13 65.42 6.18
CA MET A 7 -49.02 64.92 5.40
C MET A 7 -47.79 64.92 6.32
N GLY A 8 -47.53 63.78 6.91
CA GLY A 8 -46.31 63.54 7.69
C GLY A 8 -45.17 63.23 6.72
N MET A 9 -44.27 64.16 6.65
CA MET A 9 -43.02 64.04 5.91
C MET A 9 -42.16 62.94 6.55
N LEU A 10 -42.11 61.78 5.89
CA LEU A 10 -41.25 60.66 6.33
C LEU A 10 -39.82 61.01 5.90
N MET A 11 -39.07 61.47 6.87
CA MET A 11 -37.61 61.63 6.72
C MET A 11 -37.02 60.24 6.61
N LEU A 12 -36.66 59.82 5.40
CA LEU A 12 -35.87 58.63 5.16
C LEU A 12 -34.45 58.89 5.66
N LEU A 13 -34.19 58.40 6.88
CA LEU A 13 -32.83 58.26 7.36
C LEU A 13 -32.21 57.05 6.60
N THR A 14 -31.56 57.34 5.50
CA THR A 14 -30.67 56.38 4.84
C THR A 14 -29.45 56.20 5.72
N VAL A 15 -29.51 55.23 6.63
CA VAL A 15 -28.32 54.64 7.24
C VAL A 15 -27.60 53.90 6.12
N GLY A 16 -26.59 54.54 5.54
CA GLY A 16 -25.64 53.91 4.68
C GLY A 16 -24.89 52.82 5.43
N LEU A 17 -25.43 51.61 5.42
CA LEU A 17 -24.63 50.40 5.67
C LEU A 17 -23.66 50.29 4.51
N SER A 18 -22.49 50.90 4.64
CA SER A 18 -21.31 50.52 3.90
C SER A 18 -21.00 49.09 4.24
N PHE A 19 -21.58 48.15 3.48
CA PHE A 19 -21.00 46.84 3.35
C PHE A 19 -19.62 47.05 2.71
N THR A 20 -18.59 47.17 3.55
CA THR A 20 -17.26 46.81 3.12
C THR A 20 -17.34 45.33 2.85
N ALA A 21 -17.74 44.93 1.62
CA ALA A 21 -17.35 43.66 1.09
C ALA A 21 -15.83 43.69 1.13
N CYS A 22 -15.27 43.03 2.14
CA CYS A 22 -13.93 42.46 1.98
C CYS A 22 -14.08 41.49 0.83
N SER A 23 -13.86 41.93 -0.38
CA SER A 23 -13.41 41.07 -1.45
C SER A 23 -12.01 40.66 -0.99
N ASN A 24 -11.93 39.54 -0.26
CA ASN A 24 -10.76 38.70 -0.36
C ASN A 24 -10.77 38.27 -1.82
N ASP A 25 -10.16 39.10 -2.66
CA ASP A 25 -9.66 38.69 -3.94
C ASP A 25 -8.47 37.80 -3.64
N ASP A 26 -8.75 36.58 -3.13
CA ASP A 26 -7.82 35.47 -3.16
C ASP A 26 -7.68 35.12 -4.62
N SER A 27 -6.83 35.91 -5.30
CA SER A 27 -6.47 35.66 -6.70
C SER A 27 -5.83 34.26 -6.73
N VAL A 28 -6.62 33.29 -7.21
CA VAL A 28 -6.12 31.92 -7.38
C VAL A 28 -4.93 31.98 -8.32
N THR A 29 -3.76 31.69 -7.78
CA THR A 29 -2.54 31.67 -8.60
C THR A 29 -2.51 30.31 -9.31
N TYR A 30 -2.41 30.36 -10.64
CA TYR A 30 -2.26 29.18 -11.48
C TYR A 30 -0.80 28.99 -11.85
N THR A 31 -0.34 27.74 -11.82
CA THR A 31 1.03 27.38 -12.18
C THR A 31 1.05 26.20 -13.15
N PRO A 32 1.98 26.15 -14.12
CA PRO A 32 2.16 24.96 -14.94
C PRO A 32 2.77 23.82 -14.11
N VAL A 33 2.26 22.62 -14.31
CA VAL A 33 2.74 21.40 -13.66
C VAL A 33 3.30 20.48 -14.72
N SER A 34 4.55 20.04 -14.53
CA SER A 34 5.19 19.00 -15.33
C SER A 34 5.24 17.71 -14.53
N LEU A 35 4.72 16.63 -15.08
CA LEU A 35 4.76 15.30 -14.53
C LEU A 35 5.73 14.46 -15.33
N SER A 36 6.71 13.85 -14.69
CA SER A 36 7.64 12.86 -15.27
C SER A 36 7.41 11.50 -14.65
N VAL A 37 7.20 10.50 -15.48
CA VAL A 37 7.01 9.11 -15.10
C VAL A 37 8.27 8.35 -15.48
N GLU A 38 9.04 7.93 -14.50
CA GLU A 38 10.26 7.16 -14.67
C GLU A 38 9.94 5.67 -14.81
N MET A 39 10.49 5.05 -15.87
CA MET A 39 10.25 3.63 -16.15
C MET A 39 11.17 2.73 -15.32
N PRO A 40 10.77 1.49 -15.04
CA PRO A 40 11.61 0.52 -14.35
C PRO A 40 12.90 0.26 -15.11
N LEU A 41 13.96 -0.04 -14.39
CA LEU A 41 15.23 -0.42 -14.99
C LEU A 41 15.16 -1.83 -15.63
N GLY A 42 15.89 -2.03 -16.71
CA GLY A 42 16.03 -3.35 -17.37
C GLY A 42 14.88 -3.72 -18.28
N ILE A 43 14.09 -2.74 -18.72
CA ILE A 43 13.10 -2.91 -19.80
C ILE A 43 13.46 -2.03 -20.99
N ASP A 44 13.25 -2.54 -22.21
CA ASP A 44 13.53 -1.88 -23.47
C ASP A 44 12.24 -1.74 -24.30
N ASN A 45 12.26 -0.90 -25.35
CA ASN A 45 11.15 -0.71 -26.28
C ASN A 45 9.82 -0.39 -25.59
N VAL A 46 9.88 0.51 -24.60
CA VAL A 46 8.72 0.83 -23.77
C VAL A 46 7.73 1.70 -24.53
N VAL A 47 6.47 1.28 -24.54
CA VAL A 47 5.33 2.07 -25.03
C VAL A 47 4.34 2.24 -23.88
N PHE A 48 4.01 3.48 -23.54
CA PHE A 48 3.01 3.81 -22.51
C PHE A 48 1.72 4.28 -23.17
N SER A 49 0.74 3.39 -23.24
CA SER A 49 -0.55 3.58 -23.89
C SER A 49 -1.69 3.75 -22.88
N ASN A 50 -2.83 4.24 -23.33
CA ASN A 50 -4.00 4.51 -22.49
C ASN A 50 -3.67 5.30 -21.23
N SER A 51 -2.60 6.13 -21.34
CA SER A 51 -2.01 6.82 -20.21
C SER A 51 -2.85 8.02 -19.77
N LYS A 52 -3.05 8.15 -18.46
CA LYS A 52 -3.82 9.20 -17.83
C LYS A 52 -3.18 9.61 -16.51
N ALA A 53 -3.10 10.91 -16.26
CA ALA A 53 -2.80 11.43 -14.93
C ALA A 53 -3.97 12.26 -14.41
N MET A 54 -4.29 12.11 -13.13
CA MET A 54 -5.31 12.89 -12.42
C MET A 54 -4.66 13.57 -11.22
N PHE A 55 -4.84 14.85 -11.11
CA PHE A 55 -4.44 15.68 -9.99
C PHE A 55 -5.71 16.08 -9.22
N THR A 56 -5.93 15.49 -8.06
CA THR A 56 -7.09 15.79 -7.21
C THR A 56 -6.66 16.75 -6.10
N ASN A 57 -7.24 17.92 -6.06
CA ASN A 57 -6.98 18.90 -4.99
C ASN A 57 -7.51 18.34 -3.67
N VAL A 58 -6.64 18.29 -2.65
CA VAL A 58 -6.97 17.69 -1.34
C VAL A 58 -8.03 18.50 -0.59
N GLN A 59 -8.08 19.83 -0.81
CA GLN A 59 -9.00 20.73 -0.11
C GLN A 59 -10.33 20.87 -0.81
N THR A 60 -10.30 21.03 -2.15
CA THR A 60 -11.52 21.33 -2.93
C THR A 60 -12.13 20.11 -3.59
N GLY A 61 -11.37 19.03 -3.76
CA GLY A 61 -11.77 17.83 -4.52
C GLY A 61 -11.76 18.05 -6.05
N GLU A 62 -11.34 19.25 -6.54
CA GLU A 62 -11.26 19.53 -7.97
C GLU A 62 -10.22 18.63 -8.64
N VAL A 63 -10.53 18.14 -9.85
CA VAL A 63 -9.69 17.18 -10.58
C VAL A 63 -9.21 17.77 -11.89
N PHE A 64 -7.90 17.81 -12.08
CA PHE A 64 -7.22 18.14 -13.33
C PHE A 64 -6.70 16.87 -13.98
N THR A 65 -6.96 16.69 -15.28
CA THR A 65 -6.63 15.45 -15.98
C THR A 65 -5.74 15.71 -17.19
N VAL A 66 -4.72 14.87 -17.36
CA VAL A 66 -3.89 14.75 -18.57
C VAL A 66 -4.06 13.37 -19.16
N ASN A 67 -4.38 13.30 -20.44
CA ASN A 67 -4.61 12.03 -21.15
C ASN A 67 -3.51 11.70 -22.17
N ARG A 68 -2.39 12.40 -22.14
CA ARG A 68 -1.30 12.21 -23.10
C ARG A 68 0.05 12.39 -22.42
N PHE A 69 0.87 11.36 -22.54
CA PHE A 69 2.27 11.40 -22.20
C PHE A 69 3.14 11.35 -23.46
N VAL A 70 4.26 12.04 -23.41
CA VAL A 70 5.25 12.07 -24.48
C VAL A 70 6.55 11.51 -23.94
N GLU A 71 7.14 10.58 -24.66
CA GLU A 71 8.45 10.05 -24.31
C GLU A 71 9.53 11.14 -24.43
N LYS A 72 10.35 11.21 -23.39
CA LYS A 72 11.51 12.11 -23.34
C LYS A 72 12.63 11.46 -22.55
N ASN A 73 13.72 11.10 -23.22
CA ASN A 73 14.92 10.53 -22.61
C ASN A 73 14.67 9.28 -21.73
N GLY A 74 13.85 8.36 -22.21
CA GLY A 74 13.53 7.12 -21.47
C GLY A 74 12.52 7.29 -20.33
N SER A 75 11.94 8.48 -20.19
CA SER A 75 10.83 8.77 -19.29
C SER A 75 9.63 9.25 -20.06
N PHE A 76 8.44 9.16 -19.49
CA PHE A 76 7.23 9.71 -20.09
C PHE A 76 6.82 10.98 -19.34
N ALA A 77 6.66 12.06 -20.09
CA ALA A 77 6.30 13.36 -19.54
C ALA A 77 4.92 13.81 -19.99
N ALA A 78 4.21 14.47 -19.09
CA ALA A 78 2.95 15.16 -19.35
C ALA A 78 2.99 16.55 -18.71
N SER A 79 2.22 17.50 -19.22
CA SER A 79 2.11 18.85 -18.64
C SER A 79 0.67 19.32 -18.60
N ILE A 80 0.35 20.11 -17.60
CA ILE A 80 -0.88 20.88 -17.46
C ILE A 80 -0.46 22.34 -17.32
N ASP A 81 -0.98 23.20 -18.18
CA ASP A 81 -0.53 24.61 -18.23
C ASP A 81 -1.04 25.46 -17.06
N GLN A 82 -2.19 25.09 -16.50
CA GLN A 82 -2.84 25.88 -15.44
C GLN A 82 -3.45 24.97 -14.38
N VAL A 83 -2.78 24.87 -13.24
CA VAL A 83 -3.28 24.20 -12.04
C VAL A 83 -3.24 25.22 -10.89
N PRO A 84 -4.30 25.40 -10.11
CA PRO A 84 -4.27 26.25 -8.93
C PRO A 84 -3.17 25.78 -7.96
N GLU A 85 -2.50 26.73 -7.32
CA GLU A 85 -1.57 26.39 -6.23
C GLU A 85 -2.31 25.67 -5.12
N GLY A 86 -1.70 24.63 -4.55
CA GLY A 86 -2.33 23.81 -3.50
C GLY A 86 -1.67 22.46 -3.31
N THR A 87 -2.35 21.64 -2.52
CA THR A 87 -1.94 20.24 -2.24
C THR A 87 -2.80 19.29 -3.07
N TYR A 88 -2.16 18.36 -3.75
CA TYR A 88 -2.80 17.43 -4.68
C TYR A 88 -2.43 15.97 -4.40
N ASN A 89 -3.39 15.08 -4.56
CA ASN A 89 -3.12 13.66 -4.77
C ASN A 89 -3.04 13.42 -6.27
N VAL A 90 -1.94 12.82 -6.71
CA VAL A 90 -1.68 12.54 -8.14
C VAL A 90 -1.78 11.05 -8.38
N ALA A 91 -2.64 10.65 -9.30
CA ALA A 91 -2.76 9.26 -9.76
C ALA A 91 -2.39 9.17 -11.24
N VAL A 92 -1.53 8.21 -11.59
CA VAL A 92 -1.16 7.89 -12.98
C VAL A 92 -1.60 6.47 -13.28
N THR A 93 -2.35 6.31 -14.36
CA THR A 93 -2.81 5.00 -14.86
C THR A 93 -2.43 4.83 -16.32
N GLY A 94 -2.35 3.60 -16.79
CA GLY A 94 -2.10 3.28 -18.20
C GLY A 94 -1.59 1.86 -18.38
N GLU A 95 -1.17 1.55 -19.62
CA GLU A 95 -0.62 0.25 -20.00
C GLU A 95 0.78 0.42 -20.56
N LEU A 96 1.73 -0.38 -20.07
CA LEU A 96 3.07 -0.49 -20.63
C LEU A 96 3.17 -1.74 -21.51
N SER A 97 3.72 -1.55 -22.69
CA SER A 97 4.27 -2.66 -23.48
C SER A 97 5.78 -2.48 -23.51
N PHE A 98 6.54 -3.53 -23.29
CA PHE A 98 8.00 -3.47 -23.18
C PHE A 98 8.65 -4.80 -23.58
N THR A 99 9.96 -4.78 -23.70
CA THR A 99 10.78 -5.98 -23.85
C THR A 99 11.70 -6.11 -22.65
N LYS A 100 11.74 -7.29 -22.02
CA LYS A 100 12.65 -7.61 -20.91
C LYS A 100 13.43 -8.86 -21.26
N ASN A 101 14.76 -8.75 -21.33
CA ASN A 101 15.64 -9.86 -21.74
C ASN A 101 15.25 -10.49 -23.10
N GLY A 102 14.81 -9.66 -24.05
CA GLY A 102 14.38 -10.12 -25.39
C GLY A 102 12.96 -10.69 -25.46
N VAL A 103 12.23 -10.75 -24.33
CA VAL A 103 10.85 -11.24 -24.27
C VAL A 103 9.89 -10.05 -24.19
N ALA A 104 8.86 -10.02 -25.03
CA ALA A 104 7.81 -9.01 -24.98
C ALA A 104 6.93 -9.22 -23.74
N GLY A 105 6.61 -8.13 -23.06
CA GLY A 105 5.74 -8.11 -21.88
C GLY A 105 4.79 -6.92 -21.89
N THR A 106 3.73 -7.01 -21.11
CA THR A 106 2.78 -5.91 -20.85
C THR A 106 2.56 -5.78 -19.37
N ALA A 107 2.33 -4.55 -18.88
CA ALA A 107 2.01 -4.31 -17.49
C ALA A 107 1.01 -3.16 -17.33
N GLN A 108 0.17 -3.21 -16.32
CA GLN A 108 -0.68 -2.08 -15.93
C GLN A 108 0.10 -1.12 -15.05
N VAL A 109 -0.11 0.16 -15.26
CA VAL A 109 0.39 1.23 -14.40
C VAL A 109 -0.76 1.75 -13.55
N ASN A 110 -0.58 1.72 -12.25
CA ASN A 110 -1.47 2.38 -11.29
C ASN A 110 -0.59 2.91 -10.15
N GLN A 111 -0.11 4.14 -10.33
CA GLN A 111 0.81 4.78 -9.40
C GLN A 111 0.16 6.01 -8.80
N THR A 112 0.26 6.16 -7.48
CA THR A 112 -0.25 7.33 -6.77
C THR A 112 0.86 8.03 -5.99
N SER A 113 0.74 9.36 -5.87
CA SER A 113 1.53 10.17 -4.96
C SER A 113 0.59 11.12 -4.23
N GLU A 114 0.67 11.11 -2.91
CA GLU A 114 -0.21 11.90 -2.07
C GLU A 114 0.47 13.19 -1.60
N ASN A 115 -0.36 14.20 -1.30
CA ASN A 115 0.06 15.46 -0.69
C ASN A 115 1.14 16.23 -1.47
N MET A 116 1.13 16.11 -2.78
CA MET A 116 2.02 16.87 -3.68
C MET A 116 1.73 18.37 -3.62
N GLN A 117 2.80 19.16 -3.40
CA GLN A 117 2.69 20.60 -3.36
C GLN A 117 2.85 21.20 -4.77
N VAL A 118 1.81 21.86 -5.26
CA VAL A 118 1.86 22.70 -6.46
C VAL A 118 2.02 24.14 -6.02
N LYS A 119 3.19 24.73 -6.32
CA LYS A 119 3.54 26.11 -5.96
C LYS A 119 4.10 26.86 -7.16
N SER A 120 4.04 28.17 -7.13
CA SER A 120 4.58 29.08 -8.14
C SER A 120 6.03 28.73 -8.50
N GLY A 121 6.31 28.67 -9.80
CA GLY A 121 7.66 28.40 -10.31
C GLY A 121 7.88 27.01 -10.91
N SER A 122 6.83 26.29 -11.28
CA SER A 122 6.78 24.95 -11.84
C SER A 122 6.93 23.81 -10.82
N ALA A 123 5.85 23.08 -10.60
CA ALA A 123 5.90 21.81 -9.89
C ALA A 123 6.39 20.71 -10.85
N ASN A 124 7.55 20.15 -10.56
CA ASN A 124 8.03 18.94 -11.23
C ASN A 124 7.66 17.74 -10.36
N VAL A 125 6.71 16.97 -10.84
CA VAL A 125 6.30 15.71 -10.21
C VAL A 125 7.07 14.56 -10.85
N LYS A 126 7.83 13.82 -10.06
CA LYS A 126 8.48 12.59 -10.50
C LYS A 126 7.79 11.40 -9.86
N LEU A 127 7.32 10.48 -10.67
CA LEU A 127 6.77 9.20 -10.22
C LEU A 127 7.59 8.07 -10.82
N ALA A 128 8.12 7.19 -9.98
CA ALA A 128 8.71 5.94 -10.44
C ALA A 128 7.59 4.92 -10.62
N VAL A 129 7.51 4.33 -11.82
CA VAL A 129 6.55 3.27 -12.10
C VAL A 129 7.15 1.94 -11.69
N ASN A 130 6.46 1.24 -10.83
CA ASN A 130 6.69 -0.17 -10.63
C ASN A 130 5.81 -0.93 -11.63
N THR A 131 6.43 -1.73 -12.50
CA THR A 131 5.68 -2.61 -13.39
C THR A 131 5.07 -3.73 -12.58
N PHE A 132 3.77 -3.71 -12.49
CA PHE A 132 3.00 -4.84 -12.01
C PHE A 132 2.59 -5.65 -13.23
N ASP A 133 3.09 -6.87 -13.36
CA ASP A 133 2.62 -7.80 -14.39
C ASP A 133 1.27 -8.37 -13.94
N ALA A 134 0.19 -7.78 -14.43
CA ALA A 134 -1.17 -8.19 -14.10
C ALA A 134 -1.51 -9.63 -14.53
N LYS A 135 -0.65 -10.28 -15.31
CA LYS A 135 -0.82 -11.66 -15.79
C LYS A 135 0.35 -12.58 -15.49
N GLY A 136 1.34 -12.16 -14.75
CA GLY A 136 2.63 -12.83 -14.73
C GLY A 136 3.17 -13.26 -13.39
N GLY A 137 2.40 -13.77 -12.46
CA GLY A 137 3.04 -14.21 -11.23
C GLY A 137 2.12 -14.66 -10.11
N PHE A 138 2.72 -14.86 -8.95
CA PHE A 138 1.98 -15.02 -7.72
C PHE A 138 1.48 -13.67 -7.22
N VAL A 139 0.21 -13.63 -6.79
CA VAL A 139 -0.44 -12.46 -6.20
C VAL A 139 -1.08 -12.83 -4.87
N ILE A 140 -1.17 -11.85 -3.98
CA ILE A 140 -1.99 -11.95 -2.77
C ILE A 140 -3.43 -11.70 -3.20
N SER A 141 -4.23 -12.73 -3.32
CA SER A 141 -5.60 -12.61 -3.76
C SER A 141 -6.58 -12.34 -2.63
N GLU A 142 -6.21 -12.73 -1.38
CA GLU A 142 -7.04 -12.49 -0.20
C GLU A 142 -6.18 -12.44 1.05
N ILE A 143 -6.53 -11.54 2.00
CA ILE A 143 -6.00 -11.52 3.36
C ILE A 143 -7.17 -11.38 4.34
N PHE A 144 -7.45 -12.42 5.09
CA PHE A 144 -8.41 -12.39 6.19
C PHE A 144 -7.68 -12.06 7.50
N PHE A 145 -7.42 -10.78 7.73
CA PHE A 145 -6.59 -10.29 8.85
C PHE A 145 -7.39 -9.91 10.10
N ALA A 146 -8.67 -9.63 9.95
CA ALA A 146 -9.50 -9.16 11.07
C ALA A 146 -9.87 -10.30 12.03
N GLY A 147 -9.91 -11.54 11.54
CA GLY A 147 -10.54 -12.64 12.23
C GLY A 147 -12.04 -12.47 12.38
N ASP A 148 -12.74 -13.52 12.70
CA ASP A 148 -14.18 -13.47 12.90
C ASP A 148 -14.55 -13.08 14.34
N LYS A 149 -15.83 -12.88 14.62
CA LYS A 149 -16.35 -12.71 15.97
C LYS A 149 -17.10 -13.94 16.42
N THR A 150 -16.93 -14.31 17.70
CA THR A 150 -17.77 -15.35 18.29
C THR A 150 -19.23 -14.91 18.34
N PRO A 151 -20.20 -15.83 18.52
CA PRO A 151 -21.61 -15.47 18.70
C PRO A 151 -21.84 -14.46 19.83
N GLU A 152 -20.95 -14.41 20.84
CA GLU A 152 -20.98 -13.45 21.93
C GLU A 152 -20.30 -12.10 21.56
N GLY A 153 -19.86 -11.93 20.33
CA GLY A 153 -19.22 -10.71 19.82
C GLY A 153 -17.75 -10.52 20.20
N LYS A 154 -17.09 -11.56 20.74
CA LYS A 154 -15.65 -11.53 21.06
C LYS A 154 -14.82 -11.75 19.80
N GLN A 155 -13.70 -11.04 19.68
CA GLN A 155 -12.76 -11.22 18.60
C GLN A 155 -12.15 -12.64 18.63
N PHE A 156 -12.14 -13.32 17.48
CA PHE A 156 -11.53 -14.61 17.27
C PHE A 156 -10.46 -14.47 16.17
N LEU A 157 -9.19 -14.66 16.51
CA LEU A 157 -8.07 -14.36 15.61
C LEU A 157 -7.38 -15.60 15.06
N LYS A 158 -7.76 -16.79 15.51
CA LYS A 158 -7.11 -18.03 15.09
C LYS A 158 -7.45 -18.42 13.65
N ASP A 159 -8.51 -17.86 13.10
CA ASP A 159 -9.01 -18.12 11.75
C ASP A 159 -8.47 -17.16 10.68
N GLN A 160 -7.44 -16.40 11.00
CA GLN A 160 -6.75 -15.57 10.02
C GLN A 160 -6.06 -16.42 8.95
N TYR A 161 -6.06 -15.95 7.71
CA TYR A 161 -5.36 -16.60 6.60
C TYR A 161 -4.99 -15.64 5.49
N VAL A 162 -4.15 -16.13 4.58
CA VAL A 162 -3.75 -15.45 3.35
C VAL A 162 -3.95 -16.42 2.19
N VAL A 163 -4.47 -15.93 1.07
CA VAL A 163 -4.56 -16.69 -0.18
C VAL A 163 -3.56 -16.13 -1.19
N VAL A 164 -2.68 -17.02 -1.68
CA VAL A 164 -1.68 -16.73 -2.70
C VAL A 164 -2.07 -17.44 -3.98
N SER A 165 -2.34 -16.68 -5.04
CA SER A 165 -2.85 -17.23 -6.31
C SER A 165 -1.82 -17.11 -7.43
N ASN A 166 -1.77 -18.13 -8.30
CA ASN A 166 -1.07 -18.05 -9.56
C ASN A 166 -1.96 -17.35 -10.60
N ASN A 167 -1.66 -16.09 -10.87
CA ASN A 167 -2.37 -15.25 -11.85
C ASN A 167 -1.70 -15.28 -13.24
N SER A 168 -0.98 -16.34 -13.57
CA SER A 168 -0.35 -16.53 -14.87
C SER A 168 -1.00 -17.65 -15.68
N ASP A 169 -0.62 -17.76 -16.95
CA ASP A 169 -1.09 -18.81 -17.86
C ASP A 169 -0.23 -20.09 -17.83
N VAL A 170 0.77 -20.13 -16.93
CA VAL A 170 1.70 -21.26 -16.80
C VAL A 170 1.76 -21.77 -15.37
N THR A 171 2.16 -23.02 -15.19
CA THR A 171 2.44 -23.55 -13.85
C THR A 171 3.63 -22.80 -13.23
N LEU A 172 3.45 -22.24 -12.05
CA LEU A 172 4.49 -21.62 -11.26
C LEU A 172 4.84 -22.47 -10.05
N TYR A 173 6.04 -22.28 -9.52
CA TYR A 173 6.50 -22.96 -8.32
C TYR A 173 6.62 -21.96 -7.17
N ALA A 174 5.93 -22.24 -6.07
CA ALA A 174 5.85 -21.35 -4.92
C ALA A 174 7.03 -21.55 -3.93
N ASP A 175 7.87 -22.52 -4.15
CA ASP A 175 9.11 -22.70 -3.38
C ASP A 175 9.94 -21.40 -3.36
N SER A 176 10.50 -21.07 -2.22
CA SER A 176 11.29 -19.83 -2.02
C SER A 176 10.50 -18.53 -2.16
N ILE A 177 9.16 -18.57 -2.12
CA ILE A 177 8.33 -17.39 -1.95
C ILE A 177 8.12 -17.17 -0.45
N ALA A 178 8.45 -15.98 0.02
CA ALA A 178 8.16 -15.53 1.37
C ALA A 178 6.94 -14.62 1.40
N PHE A 179 6.07 -14.84 2.38
CA PHE A 179 5.10 -13.85 2.83
C PHE A 179 5.75 -13.00 3.91
N VAL A 180 5.67 -11.69 3.78
CA VAL A 180 6.33 -10.74 4.68
C VAL A 180 5.40 -9.65 5.16
N GLN A 181 5.67 -9.12 6.37
CA GLN A 181 4.97 -7.98 6.96
C GLN A 181 5.91 -6.80 7.13
N SER A 182 5.42 -5.59 6.82
CA SER A 182 6.18 -4.35 7.00
C SER A 182 6.53 -4.06 8.46
N ALA A 183 7.74 -3.56 8.70
CA ALA A 183 8.12 -2.98 9.99
C ALA A 183 7.52 -1.60 10.22
N PHE A 184 7.18 -0.88 9.15
CA PHE A 184 6.51 0.42 9.23
C PHE A 184 4.98 0.29 9.35
N LEU A 185 4.35 1.39 9.78
CA LEU A 185 2.90 1.52 9.80
C LEU A 185 2.44 2.30 8.57
N THR A 186 1.43 1.78 7.87
CA THR A 186 0.85 2.41 6.68
C THR A 186 -0.02 3.63 7.03
N SER A 187 -0.48 3.71 8.28
CA SER A 187 -1.31 4.80 8.80
C SER A 187 -0.51 6.00 9.34
N ALA A 188 0.82 5.94 9.35
CA ALA A 188 1.66 6.99 9.92
C ALA A 188 2.88 7.27 9.03
N LYS A 189 2.96 8.50 8.51
CA LYS A 189 4.18 8.95 7.83
C LYS A 189 5.28 9.14 8.86
N ARG A 190 6.40 8.44 8.70
CA ARG A 190 7.61 8.58 9.51
C ARG A 190 8.82 8.74 8.61
N GLU A 191 9.76 9.56 9.03
CA GLU A 191 11.06 9.69 8.38
C GLU A 191 12.03 8.75 9.06
N TYR A 192 12.47 7.74 8.32
CA TYR A 192 13.40 6.73 8.81
C TYR A 192 14.84 7.07 8.43
N THR A 193 15.77 6.79 9.33
CA THR A 193 17.20 6.96 9.10
C THR A 193 17.95 5.65 9.37
N PRO A 194 18.78 5.17 8.42
CA PRO A 194 18.88 5.62 7.03
C PRO A 194 17.59 5.37 6.24
N ASP A 195 17.29 6.23 5.25
CA ASP A 195 16.17 6.00 4.33
C ASP A 195 16.55 4.91 3.31
N ILE A 196 15.71 3.88 3.22
CA ILE A 196 15.90 2.74 2.33
C ILE A 196 14.75 2.55 1.34
N MET A 197 13.74 3.44 1.34
CA MET A 197 12.48 3.24 0.63
C MET A 197 12.64 3.03 -0.87
N ASN A 198 13.64 3.66 -1.49
CA ASN A 198 13.92 3.49 -2.92
C ASN A 198 14.57 2.13 -3.28
N GLU A 199 15.15 1.44 -2.30
CA GLU A 199 15.93 0.22 -2.50
C GLU A 199 15.25 -1.01 -1.92
N ALA A 200 14.60 -0.86 -0.76
CA ALA A 200 14.08 -1.97 0.00
C ALA A 200 12.85 -1.60 0.85
N MET A 201 12.01 -2.58 1.10
CA MET A 201 10.97 -2.57 2.12
C MET A 201 11.57 -3.03 3.45
N SER A 202 11.32 -2.32 4.55
CA SER A 202 11.66 -2.82 5.88
C SER A 202 10.60 -3.82 6.36
N VAL A 203 11.03 -5.02 6.75
CA VAL A 203 10.14 -6.13 7.14
C VAL A 203 10.46 -6.65 8.53
N GLU A 204 9.40 -6.99 9.29
CA GLU A 204 9.48 -7.48 10.68
C GLU A 204 8.95 -8.90 10.88
N ALA A 205 8.37 -9.50 9.83
CA ALA A 205 8.00 -10.91 9.80
C ALA A 205 8.27 -11.47 8.40
N ILE A 206 8.84 -12.67 8.33
CA ILE A 206 9.26 -13.35 7.10
C ILE A 206 8.98 -14.84 7.26
N TYR A 207 8.03 -15.37 6.51
CA TYR A 207 7.64 -16.77 6.47
C TYR A 207 7.74 -17.27 5.04
N MET A 208 8.56 -18.28 4.80
CA MET A 208 8.85 -18.78 3.47
C MET A 208 8.15 -20.11 3.20
N ILE A 209 7.58 -20.27 2.01
CA ILE A 209 7.07 -21.55 1.54
C ILE A 209 8.26 -22.50 1.33
N PRO A 210 8.30 -23.63 2.08
CA PRO A 210 9.40 -24.58 2.01
C PRO A 210 9.44 -25.29 0.66
N GLY A 211 10.61 -25.81 0.29
CA GLY A 211 10.76 -26.62 -0.91
C GLY A 211 12.16 -26.54 -1.52
N THR A 212 12.34 -27.30 -2.61
CA THR A 212 13.63 -27.45 -3.28
C THR A 212 13.70 -26.75 -4.65
N GLY A 213 12.74 -25.86 -4.92
CA GLY A 213 12.65 -25.05 -6.13
C GLY A 213 11.58 -25.51 -7.13
N LYS A 214 11.08 -26.75 -7.02
CA LYS A 214 10.00 -27.30 -7.87
C LYS A 214 9.09 -28.25 -7.09
N SER A 215 9.01 -28.11 -5.77
CA SER A 215 8.21 -28.98 -4.91
C SER A 215 6.76 -28.55 -4.81
N VAL A 216 6.50 -27.23 -4.84
CA VAL A 216 5.17 -26.65 -4.67
C VAL A 216 4.70 -26.05 -5.99
N ALA A 217 4.15 -26.91 -6.86
CA ALA A 217 3.62 -26.50 -8.17
C ALA A 217 2.19 -25.93 -8.02
N VAL A 218 1.95 -24.75 -8.54
CA VAL A 218 0.63 -24.10 -8.56
C VAL A 218 0.22 -23.88 -10.02
N GLN A 219 -0.85 -24.56 -10.43
CA GLN A 219 -1.40 -24.47 -11.78
C GLN A 219 -2.00 -23.06 -12.05
N PRO A 220 -2.14 -22.65 -13.33
CA PRO A 220 -2.82 -21.41 -13.68
C PRO A 220 -4.18 -21.27 -13.01
N GLY A 221 -4.42 -20.10 -12.37
CA GLY A 221 -5.66 -19.79 -11.67
C GLY A 221 -5.90 -20.58 -10.37
N LYS A 222 -4.93 -21.37 -9.93
CA LYS A 222 -4.99 -22.05 -8.62
C LYS A 222 -4.31 -21.23 -7.54
N SER A 223 -4.68 -21.53 -6.29
CA SER A 223 -4.25 -20.79 -5.12
C SER A 223 -3.72 -21.73 -4.05
N LEU A 224 -2.92 -21.15 -3.16
CA LEU A 224 -2.47 -21.75 -1.89
C LEU A 224 -3.11 -20.97 -0.74
N VAL A 225 -3.60 -21.67 0.27
CA VAL A 225 -4.10 -21.10 1.51
C VAL A 225 -3.01 -21.22 2.57
N LEU A 226 -2.56 -20.10 3.11
CA LEU A 226 -1.63 -20.00 4.21
C LEU A 226 -2.45 -19.67 5.46
N ALA A 227 -2.74 -20.64 6.31
CA ALA A 227 -3.53 -20.45 7.52
C ALA A 227 -2.67 -20.02 8.70
N LEU A 228 -3.14 -19.07 9.50
CA LEU A 228 -2.46 -18.75 10.74
C LEU A 228 -2.44 -19.95 11.69
N ASN A 229 -3.57 -20.68 11.72
CA ASN A 229 -3.72 -21.91 12.47
C ASN A 229 -4.60 -22.85 11.62
N ALA A 230 -4.01 -23.93 11.10
CA ALA A 230 -4.65 -24.84 10.14
C ALA A 230 -5.58 -25.84 10.82
N MET A 231 -6.61 -25.36 11.51
CA MET A 231 -7.57 -26.14 12.27
C MET A 231 -8.99 -25.94 11.77
N ASN A 232 -9.89 -26.84 12.17
CA ASN A 232 -11.32 -26.58 12.04
C ASN A 232 -11.77 -25.65 13.18
N HIS A 233 -12.03 -24.39 12.85
CA HIS A 233 -12.40 -23.38 13.84
C HIS A 233 -13.89 -23.34 14.17
N THR A 234 -14.74 -24.05 13.42
CA THR A 234 -16.20 -24.04 13.64
C THR A 234 -16.63 -24.60 14.99
N GLU A 235 -15.80 -25.46 15.60
CA GLU A 235 -16.05 -26.01 16.93
C GLU A 235 -15.81 -24.97 18.04
N ALA A 236 -14.83 -24.10 17.84
CA ALA A 236 -14.47 -23.04 18.81
C ALA A 236 -15.25 -21.75 18.58
N ASN A 237 -15.67 -21.50 17.34
CA ASN A 237 -16.44 -20.31 16.92
C ASN A 237 -17.39 -20.69 15.78
N ALA A 238 -18.69 -20.74 16.07
CA ALA A 238 -19.72 -21.13 15.10
C ALA A 238 -19.81 -20.16 13.87
N ASN A 239 -19.26 -18.97 13.97
CA ASN A 239 -19.22 -18.00 12.87
C ASN A 239 -17.98 -18.18 11.97
N SER A 240 -17.03 -19.00 12.41
CA SER A 240 -15.78 -19.25 11.70
C SER A 240 -15.90 -20.40 10.69
N PHE A 241 -14.80 -20.82 10.13
CA PHE A 241 -14.73 -21.82 9.07
C PHE A 241 -13.62 -22.86 9.33
N ASP A 242 -13.57 -23.88 8.50
CA ASP A 242 -12.60 -24.97 8.56
C ASP A 242 -11.35 -24.63 7.72
N LEU A 243 -10.21 -24.45 8.37
CA LEU A 243 -8.89 -24.27 7.75
C LEU A 243 -8.01 -25.53 7.84
N SER A 244 -8.54 -26.68 8.31
CA SER A 244 -7.75 -27.91 8.50
C SER A 244 -7.18 -28.49 7.21
N LYS A 245 -7.59 -27.96 6.05
CA LYS A 245 -7.09 -28.33 4.71
C LYS A 245 -6.30 -27.20 4.04
N ALA A 246 -5.80 -26.24 4.80
CA ALA A 246 -4.87 -25.23 4.28
C ALA A 246 -3.63 -25.91 3.68
N ASP A 247 -2.98 -25.23 2.74
CA ASP A 247 -1.78 -25.74 2.07
C ASP A 247 -0.54 -25.61 2.96
N PHE A 248 -0.51 -24.55 3.80
CA PHE A 248 0.56 -24.26 4.75
C PHE A 248 0.02 -23.57 6.00
N GLU A 249 0.79 -23.68 7.08
CA GLU A 249 0.50 -23.09 8.38
C GLU A 249 1.62 -22.14 8.85
N PHE A 250 1.25 -21.02 9.49
CA PHE A 250 2.18 -20.12 10.18
C PHE A 250 2.45 -20.65 11.61
N TYR A 251 3.08 -21.78 11.74
CA TYR A 251 3.40 -22.31 13.06
C TYR A 251 4.64 -21.66 13.67
N ASP A 252 4.51 -21.25 14.93
CA ASP A 252 5.59 -20.70 15.72
C ASP A 252 5.79 -21.47 17.03
N GLU A 253 6.94 -22.09 17.17
CA GLU A 253 7.33 -22.65 18.45
C GLU A 253 7.50 -21.50 19.47
N SER A 254 6.58 -21.43 20.42
CA SER A 254 6.59 -20.41 21.47
C SER A 254 7.31 -20.89 22.71
N THR A 255 8.16 -20.05 23.29
CA THR A 255 8.80 -20.28 24.59
C THR A 255 7.89 -19.93 25.76
N SER A 256 6.74 -19.30 25.50
CA SER A 256 5.78 -18.89 26.52
C SER A 256 4.71 -19.95 26.73
N ALA A 257 4.69 -20.60 27.87
CA ALA A 257 3.69 -21.61 28.21
C ALA A 257 2.24 -21.11 28.21
N ASN A 258 2.04 -19.79 28.28
CA ASN A 258 0.71 -19.17 28.26
C ASN A 258 0.26 -18.76 26.84
N ASN A 259 1.15 -18.82 25.87
CA ASN A 259 0.90 -18.37 24.50
C ASN A 259 1.46 -19.41 23.51
N LEU A 260 1.07 -20.67 23.68
CA LEU A 260 1.46 -21.73 22.77
C LEU A 260 0.67 -21.61 21.47
N ASP A 261 1.36 -21.79 20.37
CA ASP A 261 0.73 -22.01 19.09
C ASP A 261 0.24 -23.44 18.95
N THR A 262 -0.69 -23.67 18.03
CA THR A 262 -1.25 -25.00 17.78
C THR A 262 -0.78 -25.44 16.39
N ASP A 263 -0.12 -26.57 16.33
CA ASP A 263 0.43 -27.15 15.11
C ASP A 263 -0.48 -28.26 14.59
N ASN A 264 -0.86 -28.18 13.32
CA ASN A 264 -1.54 -29.27 12.62
C ASN A 264 -0.50 -30.12 11.88
N GLN A 265 -0.18 -31.29 12.44
CA GLN A 265 0.83 -32.21 11.90
C GLN A 265 0.51 -32.73 10.48
N GLU A 266 -0.71 -32.55 9.97
CA GLU A 266 -1.09 -32.95 8.61
C GLU A 266 -0.88 -31.79 7.60
N VAL A 267 -0.63 -30.57 8.05
CA VAL A 267 -0.40 -29.39 7.23
C VAL A 267 1.05 -28.95 7.36
N PRO A 268 1.80 -28.81 6.25
CA PRO A 268 3.19 -28.38 6.32
C PRO A 268 3.32 -26.95 6.83
N ASN A 269 4.32 -26.75 7.71
CA ASN A 269 4.61 -25.42 8.26
C ASN A 269 5.41 -24.57 7.28
N LEU A 270 5.16 -23.25 7.27
CA LEU A 270 6.03 -22.28 6.63
C LEU A 270 7.37 -22.21 7.37
N ASP A 271 8.46 -22.04 6.63
CA ASP A 271 9.78 -21.80 7.22
C ASP A 271 9.82 -20.38 7.80
N LYS A 272 9.79 -20.25 9.11
CA LYS A 272 9.97 -18.97 9.80
C LYS A 272 11.43 -18.52 9.71
N TRP A 273 11.68 -17.50 8.95
CA TRP A 273 13.00 -16.89 8.89
C TRP A 273 13.18 -15.86 9.99
N TYR A 274 12.18 -15.00 10.19
CA TYR A 274 12.18 -13.99 11.25
C TYR A 274 10.75 -13.63 11.65
N CYS A 275 10.55 -13.34 12.92
CA CYS A 275 9.35 -12.66 13.42
C CYS A 275 9.71 -11.80 14.62
N TYR A 276 9.18 -10.60 14.67
CA TYR A 276 9.40 -9.64 15.76
C TYR A 276 8.79 -10.09 17.09
N THR A 277 7.82 -11.01 17.06
CA THR A 277 7.17 -11.53 18.26
C THR A 277 7.99 -12.67 18.90
N LEU A 278 7.85 -12.85 20.20
CA LEU A 278 8.47 -13.94 20.96
C LEU A 278 7.51 -15.12 21.19
N SER A 279 6.25 -14.98 20.78
CA SER A 279 5.23 -16.03 20.90
C SER A 279 4.90 -16.57 19.52
N TYR A 280 3.71 -16.34 19.04
CA TYR A 280 3.28 -16.71 17.70
C TYR A 280 2.89 -15.47 16.90
N TYR A 281 2.95 -15.59 15.59
CA TYR A 281 2.60 -14.56 14.65
C TYR A 281 1.09 -14.36 14.59
N LEU A 282 0.67 -13.14 14.41
CA LEU A 282 -0.70 -12.75 14.06
C LEU A 282 -0.66 -11.70 12.95
N LEU A 283 -1.56 -11.79 11.98
CA LEU A 283 -1.80 -10.69 11.05
C LEU A 283 -2.29 -9.48 11.83
N ASN A 284 -1.83 -8.30 11.44
CA ASN A 284 -2.16 -7.07 12.15
C ASN A 284 -3.63 -6.70 12.01
N THR A 285 -4.40 -6.84 13.08
CA THR A 285 -5.86 -6.56 13.10
C THR A 285 -6.21 -5.08 12.96
N GLY A 286 -5.25 -4.18 13.18
CA GLY A 286 -5.43 -2.74 13.00
C GLY A 286 -5.45 -2.30 11.53
N GLY A 287 -5.18 -3.20 10.57
CA GLY A 287 -5.17 -2.89 9.15
C GLY A 287 -4.19 -1.76 8.79
N ASN A 288 -3.08 -1.65 9.51
CA ASN A 288 -2.10 -0.58 9.33
C ASN A 288 -0.69 -1.11 9.06
N LYS A 289 -0.60 -2.30 8.46
CA LYS A 289 0.62 -2.91 7.95
C LYS A 289 0.52 -3.16 6.44
N ALA A 290 1.66 -3.16 5.78
CA ALA A 290 1.78 -3.66 4.42
C ALA A 290 2.27 -5.10 4.45
N TYR A 291 1.82 -5.89 3.48
CA TYR A 291 2.24 -7.27 3.26
C TYR A 291 2.77 -7.41 1.84
N ALA A 292 3.72 -8.32 1.65
CA ALA A 292 4.22 -8.62 0.32
C ALA A 292 4.54 -10.09 0.14
N LEU A 293 4.52 -10.53 -1.12
CA LEU A 293 5.15 -11.76 -1.57
C LEU A 293 6.49 -11.42 -2.19
N ALA A 294 7.52 -12.12 -1.81
CA ALA A 294 8.85 -11.93 -2.38
C ALA A 294 9.50 -13.26 -2.73
N ARG A 295 10.23 -13.30 -3.86
CA ARG A 295 11.08 -14.44 -4.17
C ARG A 295 12.44 -14.23 -3.53
N MET A 296 12.77 -15.13 -2.62
CA MET A 296 14.03 -15.06 -1.89
C MET A 296 15.18 -15.59 -2.75
N HIS A 297 16.25 -14.80 -2.90
CA HIS A 297 17.43 -15.12 -3.73
C HIS A 297 18.66 -15.48 -2.88
N GLN A 298 18.52 -15.50 -1.58
CA GLN A 298 19.55 -15.90 -0.62
C GLN A 298 18.98 -17.01 0.29
N ASN A 299 19.86 -17.77 0.93
CA ASN A 299 19.44 -18.62 2.04
C ASN A 299 19.18 -17.77 3.29
N ARG A 300 18.52 -18.37 4.29
CA ARG A 300 18.14 -17.69 5.53
C ARG A 300 19.31 -17.02 6.24
N GLU A 301 20.41 -17.73 6.41
CA GLU A 301 21.56 -17.26 7.19
C GLU A 301 22.20 -16.04 6.52
N SER A 302 22.49 -16.13 5.23
CA SER A 302 23.03 -15.01 4.45
C SER A 302 22.09 -13.83 4.45
N TYR A 303 20.80 -14.05 4.23
CA TYR A 303 19.82 -12.98 4.21
C TYR A 303 19.74 -12.23 5.55
N LEU A 304 19.66 -12.94 6.67
CA LEU A 304 19.56 -12.33 7.99
C LEU A 304 20.86 -11.61 8.40
N THR A 305 22.02 -12.06 7.88
CA THR A 305 23.31 -11.39 8.11
C THR A 305 23.43 -10.10 7.31
N ASP A 306 23.13 -10.18 5.99
CA ASP A 306 23.45 -9.10 5.05
C ASP A 306 22.38 -7.99 5.07
N ASN A 307 21.15 -8.29 5.46
CA ASN A 307 20.03 -7.39 5.35
C ASN A 307 19.47 -6.85 6.67
N TYR A 308 20.21 -7.05 7.77
CA TYR A 308 19.82 -6.44 9.06
C TYR A 308 19.73 -4.93 8.95
N TYR A 309 18.68 -4.34 9.52
CA TYR A 309 18.41 -2.92 9.42
C TYR A 309 17.84 -2.37 10.73
N GLU A 310 18.41 -1.28 11.21
CA GLU A 310 17.88 -0.50 12.31
C GLU A 310 17.21 0.77 11.77
N ALA A 311 15.89 0.75 11.72
CA ALA A 311 15.08 1.89 11.32
C ALA A 311 14.94 2.87 12.48
N LYS A 312 15.68 3.97 12.45
CA LYS A 312 15.59 5.04 13.46
C LYS A 312 14.59 6.10 13.02
N TYR A 313 13.75 6.56 13.92
CA TYR A 313 12.78 7.63 13.67
C TYR A 313 12.45 8.38 14.95
N VAL A 314 11.90 9.59 14.80
CA VAL A 314 11.43 10.40 15.93
C VAL A 314 9.93 10.24 16.10
N LEU A 315 9.51 9.94 17.32
CA LEU A 315 8.11 9.92 17.72
C LEU A 315 7.81 11.14 18.57
N THR A 316 7.00 12.07 18.05
CA THR A 316 6.52 13.22 18.84
C THR A 316 5.42 12.78 19.79
N THR A 317 5.63 13.00 21.07
CA THR A 317 4.69 12.68 22.14
C THR A 317 4.29 13.93 22.90
N SER A 318 3.27 13.84 23.75
CA SER A 318 2.87 14.94 24.68
C SER A 318 3.97 15.36 25.66
N LYS A 319 5.02 14.53 25.82
CA LYS A 319 6.18 14.79 26.69
C LYS A 319 7.43 15.24 25.91
N GLY A 320 7.29 15.52 24.61
CA GLY A 320 8.37 15.89 23.69
C GLY A 320 8.75 14.74 22.75
N ASP A 321 9.77 15.01 21.95
CA ASP A 321 10.27 14.10 20.95
C ASP A 321 11.07 12.95 21.57
N LYS A 322 10.86 11.75 21.05
CA LYS A 322 11.54 10.53 21.48
C LYS A 322 12.14 9.82 20.28
N GLU A 323 13.43 9.57 20.32
CA GLU A 323 14.07 8.69 19.34
C GLU A 323 13.65 7.25 19.56
N MET A 324 13.28 6.60 18.47
CA MET A 324 12.86 5.21 18.42
C MET A 324 13.72 4.46 17.44
N THR A 325 13.94 3.18 17.71
CA THR A 325 14.65 2.26 16.81
C THR A 325 13.81 1.01 16.65
N SER A 326 13.50 0.65 15.40
CA SER A 326 12.88 -0.62 15.03
C SER A 326 13.95 -1.52 14.42
N LYS A 327 14.12 -2.71 14.97
CA LYS A 327 15.03 -3.74 14.44
C LYS A 327 14.27 -4.62 13.47
N CYS A 328 14.73 -4.69 12.23
CA CYS A 328 14.04 -5.36 11.15
C CYS A 328 15.02 -5.76 10.04
N TYR A 329 14.52 -6.14 8.89
CA TYR A 329 15.35 -6.56 7.76
C TYR A 329 14.98 -5.77 6.50
N LYS A 330 15.93 -5.58 5.60
CA LYS A 330 15.73 -5.00 4.27
C LYS A 330 15.32 -6.09 3.30
N LEU A 331 14.13 -5.96 2.71
CA LEU A 331 13.72 -6.77 1.59
C LEU A 331 13.93 -5.95 0.31
N PRO A 332 14.85 -6.32 -0.59
CA PRO A 332 15.04 -5.58 -1.83
C PRO A 332 13.76 -5.45 -2.64
N ASN A 333 13.43 -4.24 -3.11
CA ASN A 333 12.21 -3.98 -3.88
C ASN A 333 12.12 -4.86 -5.15
N SER A 334 13.27 -5.19 -5.74
CA SER A 334 13.35 -6.07 -6.92
C SER A 334 12.98 -7.55 -6.67
N TRP A 335 12.87 -7.97 -5.41
CA TRP A 335 12.47 -9.33 -5.04
C TRP A 335 10.96 -9.44 -4.81
N ILE A 336 10.27 -8.31 -4.67
CA ILE A 336 8.83 -8.26 -4.42
C ILE A 336 8.09 -8.67 -5.70
N LEU A 337 7.20 -9.64 -5.57
CA LEU A 337 6.33 -10.13 -6.62
C LEU A 337 4.99 -9.41 -6.62
N ASP A 338 4.45 -9.21 -5.43
CA ASP A 338 3.19 -8.52 -5.18
C ASP A 338 3.18 -7.91 -3.79
N ALA A 339 2.46 -6.81 -3.61
CA ALA A 339 2.34 -6.15 -2.32
C ALA A 339 0.98 -5.48 -2.14
N VAL A 340 0.49 -5.53 -0.91
CA VAL A 340 -0.77 -4.90 -0.51
C VAL A 340 -0.56 -4.04 0.72
N ASN A 341 -1.16 -2.86 0.67
CA ASN A 341 -1.21 -1.94 1.79
C ASN A 341 -2.64 -1.94 2.35
N LEU A 342 -2.81 -2.49 3.56
CA LEU A 342 -4.10 -2.50 4.22
C LEU A 342 -4.34 -1.15 4.92
N SER A 343 -5.54 -0.61 4.76
CA SER A 343 -6.00 0.58 5.47
C SER A 343 -7.47 0.43 5.81
N LEU A 344 -7.81 0.52 7.11
CA LEU A 344 -9.20 0.53 7.59
C LEU A 344 -9.85 1.92 7.54
N ILE A 345 -9.17 2.95 7.05
CA ILE A 345 -9.63 4.34 7.11
C ILE A 345 -10.72 4.65 6.08
N HIS A 346 -11.02 3.73 5.17
CA HIS A 346 -11.94 3.95 4.05
C HIS A 346 -13.06 2.91 3.91
N ILE A 347 -13.54 2.38 5.02
CA ILE A 347 -14.77 1.59 5.01
C ILE A 347 -15.91 2.38 5.64
#